data_4b8d73cb303d40b2d7d65aa52c04834a
#
_entry.id   4b8d73cb303d40b2d7d65aa52c04834a
#
_cell.length_a   1.000
_cell.length_b   1.000
_cell.length_c   1.000
_cell.angle_alpha   90.00
_cell.angle_beta   90.00
_cell.angle_gamma   90.00
#
_symmetry.space_group_name_H-M   'P 1'
#
loop_
_entity.id
_entity.type
_entity.pdbx_description
1 polymer ?
#
loop_
_entity_poly.entity_id
_entity_poly.type
_entity_poly.pdbx_seq_one_letter_code
_entity_poly.pdbx_strand_id
1 'polypeptide(L)'
;LQKKIVKKRPGTVGICAGIQNKYSVDAIPHILCGGFTKEDTENLLIDLDFLGIDNVVALRGDALKNETYFKPEKEGNEYASELVTQISNLNNGIYLDEDLKNSAKTNFCIGVAGYPEKHMEAPSLDSDIHFLKEKIRNGADYIITQMFFDNKKFFDFVEKCRTAGITVPIIPGLKPIATKKQLNLIPHRFSVELPDDLIMAVVKAKDNDHVKQIGIEWCLQQSKELVAAGLPVLHYYSMGKAENVKAI
;
A
#
# COMPACT_ATOMS: atom_id res chain seq x y z
N LEU A 1 0.68 21.48 -28.67
CA LEU A 1 1.29 20.32 -27.93
C LEU A 1 1.92 20.87 -26.65
N GLN A 2 1.16 20.91 -25.55
CA GLN A 2 1.75 21.22 -24.23
C GLN A 2 2.70 20.09 -23.84
N LYS A 3 4.00 20.40 -23.75
CA LYS A 3 5.00 19.48 -23.21
C LYS A 3 4.61 19.10 -21.77
N LYS A 4 4.23 17.84 -21.57
CA LYS A 4 4.01 17.25 -20.24
C LYS A 4 5.32 17.42 -19.46
N ILE A 5 5.34 18.25 -18.41
CA ILE A 5 6.52 18.36 -17.55
C ILE A 5 6.57 17.09 -16.71
N VAL A 6 7.40 16.15 -17.12
CA VAL A 6 7.72 14.95 -16.33
C VAL A 6 8.76 15.38 -15.31
N LYS A 7 8.39 15.42 -14.03
CA LYS A 7 9.36 15.63 -12.96
C LYS A 7 10.28 14.41 -12.89
N LYS A 8 11.55 14.59 -13.21
CA LYS A 8 12.56 13.56 -13.00
C LYS A 8 12.88 13.48 -11.51
N ARG A 9 12.95 12.26 -10.99
CA ARG A 9 13.32 11.94 -9.61
C ARG A 9 14.14 10.64 -9.60
N PRO A 10 14.91 10.36 -8.55
CA PRO A 10 15.56 9.06 -8.41
C PRO A 10 14.53 7.92 -8.47
N GLY A 11 14.93 6.77 -9.00
CA GLY A 11 14.11 5.56 -8.98
C GLY A 11 13.91 5.01 -7.57
N THR A 12 12.96 4.10 -7.43
CA THR A 12 12.61 3.48 -6.13
C THR A 12 13.81 2.80 -5.48
N VAL A 13 14.61 2.04 -6.25
CA VAL A 13 15.85 1.40 -5.76
C VAL A 13 16.80 2.42 -5.14
N GLY A 14 17.13 3.49 -5.89
CA GLY A 14 18.05 4.53 -5.41
C GLY A 14 17.55 5.27 -4.16
N ILE A 15 16.24 5.49 -4.03
CA ILE A 15 15.65 6.12 -2.84
C ILE A 15 15.74 5.17 -1.64
N CYS A 16 15.34 3.90 -1.79
CA CYS A 16 15.35 2.92 -0.72
C CYS A 16 16.77 2.63 -0.23
N ALA A 17 17.72 2.40 -1.14
CA ALA A 17 19.12 2.24 -0.79
C ALA A 17 19.70 3.47 -0.05
N GLY A 18 19.36 4.67 -0.52
CA GLY A 18 19.77 5.92 0.14
C GLY A 18 19.21 6.08 1.54
N ILE A 19 17.94 5.68 1.78
CA ILE A 19 17.30 5.71 3.10
C ILE A 19 17.95 4.69 4.02
N GLN A 20 18.04 3.44 3.59
CA GLN A 20 18.60 2.34 4.39
C GLN A 20 20.05 2.62 4.80
N ASN A 21 20.89 3.05 3.84
CA ASN A 21 22.29 3.35 4.10
C ASN A 21 22.48 4.59 4.98
N LYS A 22 21.68 5.65 4.79
CA LYS A 22 21.84 6.91 5.51
C LYS A 22 21.27 6.89 6.93
N TYR A 23 20.16 6.18 7.12
CA TYR A 23 19.40 6.26 8.37
C TYR A 23 19.35 4.94 9.15
N SER A 24 19.89 3.85 8.58
CA SER A 24 19.89 2.50 9.19
C SER A 24 18.47 2.06 9.60
N VAL A 25 17.50 2.33 8.73
CA VAL A 25 16.12 1.90 8.85
C VAL A 25 15.73 1.10 7.61
N ASP A 26 14.90 0.09 7.78
CA ASP A 26 14.41 -0.70 6.66
C ASP A 26 13.59 0.17 5.72
N ALA A 27 13.91 0.12 4.44
CA ALA A 27 13.15 0.76 3.39
C ALA A 27 12.32 -0.30 2.67
N ILE A 28 11.01 -0.08 2.58
CA ILE A 28 10.08 -1.03 1.96
C ILE A 28 9.58 -0.43 0.64
N PRO A 29 10.16 -0.80 -0.51
CA PRO A 29 9.72 -0.30 -1.81
C PRO A 29 8.35 -0.86 -2.19
N HIS A 30 7.53 0.00 -2.81
CA HIS A 30 6.32 -0.41 -3.49
C HIS A 30 6.65 -0.83 -4.92
N ILE A 31 6.42 -2.09 -5.24
CA ILE A 31 6.58 -2.66 -6.57
C ILE A 31 5.23 -2.64 -7.27
N LEU A 32 5.17 -2.08 -8.46
CA LEU A 32 3.93 -1.86 -9.21
C LEU A 32 3.89 -2.73 -10.46
N CYS A 33 2.70 -3.25 -10.80
CA CYS A 33 2.46 -3.84 -12.13
C CYS A 33 2.51 -2.77 -13.23
N GLY A 34 2.00 -1.56 -12.92
CA GLY A 34 1.89 -0.48 -13.91
C GLY A 34 3.24 0.12 -14.29
N GLY A 35 3.51 0.18 -15.61
CA GLY A 35 4.70 0.80 -16.18
C GLY A 35 5.94 -0.09 -16.20
N PHE A 36 5.79 -1.40 -15.94
CA PHE A 36 6.87 -2.39 -15.92
C PHE A 36 6.44 -3.66 -16.65
N THR A 37 7.35 -4.21 -17.47
CA THR A 37 7.27 -5.58 -17.94
C THR A 37 7.66 -6.54 -16.82
N LYS A 38 7.45 -7.85 -17.01
CA LYS A 38 7.94 -8.85 -16.04
C LYS A 38 9.46 -8.84 -15.96
N GLU A 39 10.14 -8.63 -17.08
CA GLU A 39 11.61 -8.50 -17.16
C GLU A 39 12.10 -7.27 -16.37
N ASP A 40 11.47 -6.09 -16.55
CA ASP A 40 11.83 -4.90 -15.78
C ASP A 40 11.62 -5.12 -14.29
N THR A 41 10.56 -5.85 -13.92
CA THR A 41 10.24 -6.20 -12.52
C THR A 41 11.29 -7.14 -11.95
N GLU A 42 11.71 -8.18 -12.68
CA GLU A 42 12.75 -9.12 -12.27
C GLU A 42 14.08 -8.40 -12.04
N ASN A 43 14.51 -7.58 -12.99
CA ASN A 43 15.74 -6.78 -12.87
C ASN A 43 15.70 -5.85 -11.66
N LEU A 44 14.56 -5.18 -11.40
CA LEU A 44 14.38 -4.31 -10.24
C LEU A 44 14.48 -5.10 -8.93
N LEU A 45 13.91 -6.31 -8.87
CA LEU A 45 13.96 -7.17 -7.69
C LEU A 45 15.39 -7.69 -7.43
N ILE A 46 16.13 -8.05 -8.49
CA ILE A 46 17.55 -8.42 -8.38
C ILE A 46 18.38 -7.27 -7.80
N ASP A 47 18.16 -6.04 -8.26
CA ASP A 47 18.84 -4.85 -7.72
C ASP A 47 18.53 -4.63 -6.23
N LEU A 48 17.27 -4.85 -5.82
CA LEU A 48 16.85 -4.72 -4.42
C LEU A 48 17.50 -5.79 -3.53
N ASP A 49 17.47 -7.05 -3.96
CA ASP A 49 18.10 -8.17 -3.26
C ASP A 49 19.60 -7.94 -3.09
N PHE A 50 20.31 -7.53 -4.16
CA PHE A 50 21.73 -7.18 -4.11
C PHE A 50 22.05 -6.08 -3.10
N LEU A 51 21.13 -5.14 -2.88
CA LEU A 51 21.27 -4.03 -1.92
C LEU A 51 20.80 -4.40 -0.50
N GLY A 52 20.40 -5.64 -0.26
CA GLY A 52 19.89 -6.10 1.04
C GLY A 52 18.55 -5.46 1.41
N ILE A 53 17.69 -5.20 0.44
CA ILE A 53 16.34 -4.66 0.62
C ILE A 53 15.34 -5.80 0.42
N ASP A 54 15.05 -6.51 1.50
CA ASP A 54 14.32 -7.78 1.47
C ASP A 54 12.81 -7.63 1.71
N ASN A 55 12.34 -6.43 2.04
CA ASN A 55 10.91 -6.17 2.29
C ASN A 55 10.32 -5.37 1.13
N VAL A 56 9.22 -5.85 0.56
CA VAL A 56 8.53 -5.19 -0.56
C VAL A 56 7.02 -5.15 -0.37
N VAL A 57 6.33 -4.21 -1.01
CA VAL A 57 4.87 -4.21 -1.11
C VAL A 57 4.48 -4.34 -2.58
N ALA A 58 3.82 -5.44 -2.94
CA ALA A 58 3.35 -5.73 -4.28
C ALA A 58 1.97 -5.11 -4.52
N LEU A 59 1.87 -4.20 -5.46
CA LEU A 59 0.65 -3.46 -5.79
C LEU A 59 0.38 -3.50 -7.29
N ARG A 60 -0.89 -3.47 -7.69
CA ARG A 60 -1.24 -3.30 -9.10
C ARG A 60 -0.86 -1.89 -9.60
N GLY A 61 -1.11 -0.89 -8.80
CA GLY A 61 -1.05 0.51 -9.18
C GLY A 61 -2.39 1.03 -9.71
N ASP A 62 -2.49 2.36 -9.82
CA ASP A 62 -3.67 3.07 -10.33
C ASP A 62 -3.59 3.23 -11.84
N ALA A 63 -4.76 3.41 -12.49
CA ALA A 63 -4.83 3.85 -13.88
C ALA A 63 -4.09 5.19 -14.08
N LEU A 64 -3.48 5.39 -15.24
CA LEU A 64 -2.87 6.67 -15.59
C LEU A 64 -3.92 7.77 -15.64
N LYS A 65 -3.53 9.04 -15.38
CA LYS A 65 -4.45 10.20 -15.29
C LYS A 65 -5.42 10.36 -16.46
N ASN A 66 -5.09 9.83 -17.63
CA ASN A 66 -5.87 9.94 -18.87
C ASN A 66 -6.57 8.62 -19.24
N GLU A 67 -6.54 7.62 -18.35
CA GLU A 67 -7.15 6.30 -18.56
C GLU A 67 -8.25 6.06 -17.53
N THR A 68 -9.32 5.43 -17.98
CA THR A 68 -10.47 5.08 -17.13
C THR A 68 -10.19 3.83 -16.30
N TYR A 69 -9.36 2.92 -16.83
CA TYR A 69 -9.02 1.65 -16.20
C TYR A 69 -7.51 1.43 -16.23
N PHE A 70 -7.02 0.64 -15.29
CA PHE A 70 -5.65 0.17 -15.29
C PHE A 70 -5.38 -0.67 -16.56
N LYS A 71 -4.23 -0.44 -17.18
CA LYS A 71 -3.72 -1.24 -18.30
C LYS A 71 -2.31 -1.67 -17.98
N PRO A 72 -2.03 -2.99 -18.00
CA PRO A 72 -0.67 -3.48 -17.86
C PRO A 72 0.18 -3.11 -19.09
N GLU A 73 1.49 -3.08 -18.90
CA GLU A 73 2.42 -3.07 -20.03
C GLU A 73 2.30 -4.39 -20.80
N LYS A 74 2.64 -4.35 -22.09
CA LYS A 74 2.76 -5.60 -22.86
C LYS A 74 3.80 -6.48 -22.16
N GLU A 75 3.44 -7.72 -21.86
CA GLU A 75 4.27 -8.66 -21.10
C GLU A 75 4.49 -8.26 -19.62
N GLY A 76 3.68 -7.35 -19.08
CA GLY A 76 3.65 -6.98 -17.67
C GLY A 76 2.68 -7.85 -16.85
N ASN A 77 2.69 -7.66 -15.54
CA ASN A 77 1.70 -8.25 -14.64
C ASN A 77 0.40 -7.44 -14.69
N GLU A 78 -0.74 -8.10 -14.85
CA GLU A 78 -2.06 -7.45 -14.86
C GLU A 78 -2.58 -7.22 -13.44
N TYR A 79 -2.36 -8.19 -12.55
CA TYR A 79 -2.85 -8.17 -11.17
C TYR A 79 -1.73 -8.27 -10.15
N ALA A 80 -1.95 -7.70 -8.96
CA ALA A 80 -1.00 -7.82 -7.86
C ALA A 80 -0.75 -9.28 -7.43
N SER A 81 -1.72 -10.18 -7.64
CA SER A 81 -1.55 -11.61 -7.39
C SER A 81 -0.50 -12.26 -8.29
N GLU A 82 -0.42 -11.85 -9.57
CA GLU A 82 0.62 -12.30 -10.51
C GLU A 82 1.99 -11.76 -10.12
N LEU A 83 2.04 -10.48 -9.72
CA LEU A 83 3.27 -9.86 -9.21
C LEU A 83 3.79 -10.58 -7.95
N VAL A 84 2.90 -10.93 -7.01
CA VAL A 84 3.27 -11.74 -5.84
C VAL A 84 3.83 -13.09 -6.27
N THR A 85 3.20 -13.75 -7.25
CA THR A 85 3.72 -15.03 -7.80
C THR A 85 5.12 -14.86 -8.38
N GLN A 86 5.37 -13.80 -9.14
CA GLN A 86 6.70 -13.53 -9.72
C GLN A 86 7.75 -13.32 -8.62
N ILE A 87 7.46 -12.54 -7.57
CA ILE A 87 8.38 -12.33 -6.44
C ILE A 87 8.61 -13.65 -5.67
N SER A 88 7.55 -14.42 -5.43
CA SER A 88 7.63 -15.72 -4.76
C SER A 88 8.44 -16.74 -5.57
N ASN A 89 8.38 -16.69 -6.90
CA ASN A 89 9.21 -17.51 -7.79
C ASN A 89 10.69 -17.19 -7.59
N LEU A 90 11.07 -15.92 -7.53
CA LEU A 90 12.46 -15.50 -7.25
C LEU A 90 12.93 -16.01 -5.88
N ASN A 91 12.08 -15.97 -4.85
CA ASN A 91 12.38 -16.56 -3.53
C ASN A 91 12.64 -18.08 -3.63
N ASN A 92 12.12 -18.75 -4.64
CA ASN A 92 12.37 -20.16 -4.91
C ASN A 92 13.51 -20.40 -5.93
N GLY A 93 14.14 -19.34 -6.45
CA GLY A 93 15.19 -19.43 -7.47
C GLY A 93 14.66 -19.69 -8.87
N ILE A 94 13.38 -19.40 -9.12
CA ILE A 94 12.71 -19.53 -10.42
C ILE A 94 12.67 -18.15 -11.06
N TYR A 95 13.39 -18.01 -12.18
CA TYR A 95 13.50 -16.78 -12.96
C TYR A 95 12.73 -16.91 -14.26
N LEU A 96 12.56 -15.78 -14.98
CA LEU A 96 11.87 -15.76 -16.26
C LEU A 96 12.64 -16.53 -17.34
N ASP A 97 13.97 -16.51 -17.28
CA ASP A 97 14.83 -17.33 -18.15
C ASP A 97 14.93 -18.74 -17.56
N GLU A 98 14.22 -19.69 -18.18
CA GLU A 98 14.20 -21.10 -17.79
C GLU A 98 15.56 -21.80 -17.97
N ASP A 99 16.43 -21.28 -18.84
CA ASP A 99 17.76 -21.83 -19.11
C ASP A 99 18.83 -21.33 -18.12
N LEU A 100 18.46 -20.45 -17.20
CA LEU A 100 19.38 -19.88 -16.21
C LEU A 100 19.96 -20.96 -15.30
N LYS A 101 21.29 -21.13 -15.33
CA LYS A 101 22.02 -22.10 -14.49
C LYS A 101 22.48 -21.41 -13.20
N ASN A 102 22.37 -22.14 -12.09
CA ASN A 102 22.80 -21.68 -10.76
C ASN A 102 22.06 -20.41 -10.28
N SER A 103 20.76 -20.33 -10.52
CA SER A 103 19.92 -19.24 -10.06
C SER A 103 19.98 -19.12 -8.53
N ALA A 104 20.25 -17.92 -8.03
CA ALA A 104 20.21 -17.60 -6.60
C ALA A 104 18.75 -17.46 -6.13
N LYS A 105 18.48 -17.86 -4.89
CA LYS A 105 17.20 -17.59 -4.24
C LYS A 105 17.26 -16.22 -3.59
N THR A 106 16.20 -15.43 -3.75
CA THR A 106 15.98 -14.22 -2.96
C THR A 106 15.24 -14.54 -1.66
N ASN A 107 15.07 -13.57 -0.79
CA ASN A 107 14.36 -13.76 0.49
C ASN A 107 13.37 -12.60 0.76
N PHE A 108 12.57 -12.24 -0.24
CA PHE A 108 11.61 -11.14 -0.07
C PHE A 108 10.48 -11.50 0.90
N CYS A 109 10.25 -10.62 1.87
CA CYS A 109 9.02 -10.55 2.65
C CYS A 109 8.01 -9.67 1.87
N ILE A 110 6.88 -10.25 1.48
CA ILE A 110 5.96 -9.68 0.49
C ILE A 110 4.71 -9.14 1.16
N GLY A 111 4.55 -7.82 1.19
CA GLY A 111 3.32 -7.15 1.59
C GLY A 111 2.35 -6.95 0.44
N VAL A 112 1.06 -6.93 0.75
CA VAL A 112 0.00 -6.61 -0.22
C VAL A 112 -1.04 -5.66 0.37
N ALA A 113 -1.79 -4.96 -0.49
CA ALA A 113 -2.89 -4.12 -0.04
C ALA A 113 -4.13 -4.94 0.30
N GLY A 114 -4.80 -4.56 1.42
CA GLY A 114 -6.14 -4.96 1.79
C GLY A 114 -7.07 -3.74 1.94
N TYR A 115 -8.39 -3.94 1.88
CA TYR A 115 -9.35 -2.84 1.85
C TYR A 115 -10.46 -3.08 2.88
N PRO A 116 -10.43 -2.40 4.06
CA PRO A 116 -11.43 -2.59 5.11
C PRO A 116 -12.88 -2.34 4.64
N GLU A 117 -13.06 -1.42 3.70
CA GLU A 117 -14.36 -1.04 3.16
C GLU A 117 -14.62 -1.52 1.72
N LYS A 118 -13.74 -2.24 1.13
CA LYS A 118 -13.61 -2.81 -0.21
C LYS A 118 -12.84 -1.91 -1.21
N HIS A 119 -12.19 -2.55 -2.16
CA HIS A 119 -11.62 -1.86 -3.34
C HIS A 119 -12.72 -1.29 -4.22
N MET A 120 -12.50 -0.10 -4.80
CA MET A 120 -13.53 0.58 -5.62
C MET A 120 -14.00 -0.26 -6.82
N GLU A 121 -13.14 -1.07 -7.39
CA GLU A 121 -13.47 -1.94 -8.53
C GLU A 121 -14.05 -3.30 -8.09
N ALA A 122 -13.95 -3.69 -6.82
CA ALA A 122 -14.49 -4.95 -6.35
C ALA A 122 -16.02 -4.91 -6.29
N PRO A 123 -16.74 -5.94 -6.74
CA PRO A 123 -18.20 -6.00 -6.64
C PRO A 123 -18.69 -5.98 -5.19
N SER A 124 -17.99 -6.66 -4.29
CA SER A 124 -18.31 -6.77 -2.87
C SER A 124 -17.05 -6.90 -2.03
N LEU A 125 -17.16 -6.71 -0.71
CA LEU A 125 -16.07 -6.96 0.23
C LEU A 125 -15.67 -8.44 0.24
N ASP A 126 -16.63 -9.35 0.09
CA ASP A 126 -16.34 -10.79 0.06
C ASP A 126 -15.53 -11.18 -1.19
N SER A 127 -15.83 -10.57 -2.35
CA SER A 127 -15.01 -10.73 -3.56
C SER A 127 -13.60 -10.20 -3.36
N ASP A 128 -13.45 -9.05 -2.69
CA ASP A 128 -12.15 -8.44 -2.42
C ASP A 128 -11.32 -9.30 -1.45
N ILE A 129 -11.94 -9.86 -0.41
CA ILE A 129 -11.31 -10.83 0.50
C ILE A 129 -10.92 -12.13 -0.23
N HIS A 130 -11.71 -12.58 -1.20
CA HIS A 130 -11.36 -13.72 -2.04
C HIS A 130 -10.06 -13.46 -2.82
N PHE A 131 -9.95 -12.32 -3.51
CA PHE A 131 -8.72 -11.93 -4.21
C PHE A 131 -7.54 -11.68 -3.25
N LEU A 132 -7.81 -11.16 -2.05
CA LEU A 132 -6.78 -11.03 -1.04
C LEU A 132 -6.23 -12.39 -0.62
N LYS A 133 -7.11 -13.38 -0.44
CA LYS A 133 -6.73 -14.76 -0.13
C LYS A 133 -5.88 -15.41 -1.23
N GLU A 134 -6.14 -15.10 -2.49
CA GLU A 134 -5.29 -15.54 -3.61
C GLU A 134 -3.87 -14.95 -3.49
N LYS A 135 -3.75 -13.66 -3.19
CA LYS A 135 -2.43 -13.03 -2.97
C LYS A 135 -1.65 -13.72 -1.85
N ILE A 136 -2.32 -14.08 -0.74
CA ILE A 136 -1.69 -14.81 0.35
C ILE A 136 -1.25 -16.22 -0.07
N ARG A 137 -2.09 -16.94 -0.80
CA ARG A 137 -1.75 -18.27 -1.34
C ARG A 137 -0.57 -18.24 -2.30
N ASN A 138 -0.40 -17.14 -3.04
CA ASN A 138 0.70 -16.95 -3.98
C ASN A 138 2.01 -16.54 -3.29
N GLY A 139 2.01 -16.34 -1.96
CA GLY A 139 3.22 -16.09 -1.18
C GLY A 139 3.31 -14.73 -0.49
N ALA A 140 2.22 -13.97 -0.38
CA ALA A 140 2.26 -12.74 0.41
C ALA A 140 2.27 -13.04 1.92
N ASP A 141 3.14 -12.33 2.66
CA ASP A 141 3.44 -12.57 4.07
C ASP A 141 2.67 -11.65 5.01
N TYR A 142 2.24 -10.48 4.55
CA TYR A 142 1.49 -9.52 5.37
C TYR A 142 0.59 -8.62 4.51
N ILE A 143 -0.35 -7.96 5.17
CA ILE A 143 -1.32 -7.04 4.55
C ILE A 143 -1.15 -5.65 5.16
N ILE A 144 -1.05 -4.61 4.32
CA ILE A 144 -1.24 -3.21 4.74
C ILE A 144 -2.62 -2.77 4.26
N THR A 145 -3.46 -2.24 5.16
CA THR A 145 -4.79 -1.82 4.73
C THR A 145 -4.78 -0.45 4.07
N GLN A 146 -5.74 -0.21 3.18
CA GLN A 146 -6.14 1.14 2.79
C GLN A 146 -6.52 1.93 4.05
N MET A 147 -6.38 3.27 4.01
CA MET A 147 -6.80 4.13 5.10
C MET A 147 -8.29 3.94 5.42
N PHE A 148 -8.62 4.08 6.67
CA PHE A 148 -9.98 4.10 7.21
C PHE A 148 -10.05 5.14 8.34
N PHE A 149 -11.26 5.57 8.69
CA PHE A 149 -11.49 6.62 9.70
C PHE A 149 -12.35 6.16 10.86
N ASP A 150 -12.86 4.94 10.81
CA ASP A 150 -13.56 4.22 11.88
C ASP A 150 -12.83 2.91 12.16
N ASN A 151 -12.30 2.74 13.38
CA ASN A 151 -11.58 1.53 13.78
C ASN A 151 -12.45 0.27 13.73
N LYS A 152 -13.79 0.42 13.87
CA LYS A 152 -14.72 -0.71 13.73
C LYS A 152 -14.61 -1.34 12.34
N LYS A 153 -14.49 -0.55 11.27
CA LYS A 153 -14.33 -1.05 9.89
C LYS A 153 -13.10 -1.93 9.75
N PHE A 154 -11.99 -1.55 10.42
CA PHE A 154 -10.77 -2.34 10.43
C PHE A 154 -10.97 -3.67 11.19
N PHE A 155 -11.56 -3.65 12.38
CA PHE A 155 -11.79 -4.87 13.15
C PHE A 155 -12.76 -5.83 12.45
N ASP A 156 -13.85 -5.32 11.88
CA ASP A 156 -14.80 -6.11 11.09
C ASP A 156 -14.11 -6.78 9.86
N PHE A 157 -13.21 -6.04 9.21
CA PHE A 157 -12.40 -6.57 8.11
C PHE A 157 -11.45 -7.69 8.58
N VAL A 158 -10.74 -7.47 9.69
CA VAL A 158 -9.85 -8.49 10.27
C VAL A 158 -10.63 -9.76 10.60
N GLU A 159 -11.79 -9.65 11.23
CA GLU A 159 -12.67 -10.80 11.56
C GLU A 159 -13.07 -11.56 10.30
N LYS A 160 -13.52 -10.87 9.26
CA LYS A 160 -13.85 -11.48 7.96
C LYS A 160 -12.63 -12.16 7.31
N CYS A 161 -11.45 -11.54 7.34
CA CYS A 161 -10.22 -12.14 6.85
C CYS A 161 -9.89 -13.43 7.61
N ARG A 162 -10.00 -13.43 8.95
CA ARG A 162 -9.76 -14.64 9.78
C ARG A 162 -10.76 -15.73 9.48
N THR A 163 -12.04 -15.40 9.34
CA THR A 163 -13.11 -16.34 8.93
C THR A 163 -12.84 -16.94 7.54
N ALA A 164 -12.29 -16.15 6.60
CA ALA A 164 -11.86 -16.62 5.28
C ALA A 164 -10.57 -17.48 5.31
N GLY A 165 -9.92 -17.63 6.48
CA GLY A 165 -8.69 -18.40 6.65
C GLY A 165 -7.40 -17.64 6.30
N ILE A 166 -7.44 -16.31 6.26
CA ILE A 166 -6.26 -15.45 6.13
C ILE A 166 -5.67 -15.27 7.54
N THR A 167 -4.45 -15.78 7.77
CA THR A 167 -3.79 -15.79 9.08
C THR A 167 -2.61 -14.82 9.21
N VAL A 168 -2.10 -14.30 8.10
CA VAL A 168 -0.97 -13.38 8.07
C VAL A 168 -1.26 -12.08 8.83
N PRO A 169 -0.23 -11.34 9.27
CA PRO A 169 -0.40 -10.03 9.90
C PRO A 169 -1.19 -9.05 9.02
N ILE A 170 -2.08 -8.28 9.64
CA ILE A 170 -2.83 -7.20 8.99
C ILE A 170 -2.46 -5.89 9.70
N ILE A 171 -1.78 -5.01 8.97
CA ILE A 171 -1.27 -3.74 9.47
C ILE A 171 -2.27 -2.63 9.12
N PRO A 172 -2.83 -1.91 10.10
CA PRO A 172 -3.77 -0.83 9.84
C PRO A 172 -3.08 0.36 9.18
N GLY A 173 -3.67 0.84 8.09
CA GLY A 173 -3.24 2.03 7.37
C GLY A 173 -4.02 3.26 7.84
N LEU A 174 -3.34 4.28 8.32
CA LEU A 174 -3.92 5.50 8.88
C LEU A 174 -3.51 6.73 8.09
N LYS A 175 -4.38 7.72 8.05
CA LYS A 175 -4.10 8.98 7.37
C LYS A 175 -4.78 10.16 8.06
N PRO A 176 -4.02 11.11 8.62
CA PRO A 176 -4.62 12.34 9.13
C PRO A 176 -5.19 13.21 7.98
N ILE A 177 -6.42 13.71 8.14
CA ILE A 177 -7.00 14.71 7.25
C ILE A 177 -6.26 16.04 7.45
N ALA A 178 -5.95 16.75 6.38
CA ALA A 178 -5.19 17.99 6.43
C ALA A 178 -5.82 19.16 5.68
N THR A 179 -6.90 18.93 4.92
CA THR A 179 -7.61 19.99 4.17
C THR A 179 -9.09 19.65 4.03
N LYS A 180 -9.95 20.70 3.98
CA LYS A 180 -11.40 20.51 3.72
C LYS A 180 -11.70 19.77 2.42
N LYS A 181 -10.86 19.93 1.40
CA LYS A 181 -11.04 19.24 0.10
C LYS A 181 -11.00 17.72 0.22
N GLN A 182 -10.34 17.20 1.24
CA GLN A 182 -10.22 15.76 1.47
C GLN A 182 -11.54 15.11 1.90
N LEU A 183 -12.50 15.86 2.44
CA LEU A 183 -13.85 15.34 2.73
C LEU A 183 -14.56 14.77 1.48
N ASN A 184 -14.33 15.38 0.31
CA ASN A 184 -14.88 14.87 -0.94
C ASN A 184 -13.91 13.94 -1.67
N LEU A 185 -12.59 14.27 -1.63
CA LEU A 185 -11.59 13.54 -2.40
C LEU A 185 -11.40 12.12 -1.90
N ILE A 186 -11.36 11.91 -0.59
CA ILE A 186 -11.07 10.58 0.01
C ILE A 186 -12.20 9.59 -0.27
N PRO A 187 -13.48 9.89 0.04
CA PRO A 187 -14.57 8.97 -0.26
C PRO A 187 -14.69 8.65 -1.75
N HIS A 188 -14.58 9.67 -2.59
CA HIS A 188 -14.77 9.50 -4.03
C HIS A 188 -13.64 8.71 -4.70
N ARG A 189 -12.40 8.88 -4.23
CA ARG A 189 -11.23 8.25 -4.88
C ARG A 189 -10.89 6.87 -4.31
N PHE A 190 -11.19 6.63 -3.04
CA PHE A 190 -10.77 5.43 -2.34
C PHE A 190 -11.93 4.56 -1.83
N SER A 191 -13.17 4.99 -2.06
CA SER A 191 -14.38 4.32 -1.55
C SER A 191 -14.33 4.10 -0.03
N VAL A 192 -13.87 5.13 0.69
CA VAL A 192 -13.70 5.13 2.15
C VAL A 192 -14.73 6.06 2.77
N GLU A 193 -15.45 5.60 3.78
CA GLU A 193 -16.43 6.40 4.53
C GLU A 193 -15.72 7.28 5.57
N LEU A 194 -16.24 8.49 5.76
CA LEU A 194 -15.81 9.39 6.82
C LEU A 194 -16.91 9.46 7.89
N PRO A 195 -16.59 9.28 9.18
CA PRO A 195 -17.56 9.44 10.26
C PRO A 195 -18.18 10.85 10.30
N ASP A 196 -19.47 10.94 10.61
CA ASP A 196 -20.20 12.21 10.65
C ASP A 196 -19.54 13.23 11.60
N ASP A 197 -19.07 12.78 12.76
CA ASP A 197 -18.39 13.63 13.74
C ASP A 197 -17.11 14.26 13.16
N LEU A 198 -16.32 13.48 12.40
CA LEU A 198 -15.14 13.98 11.71
C LEU A 198 -15.52 14.98 10.62
N ILE A 199 -16.54 14.67 9.82
CA ILE A 199 -17.05 15.58 8.78
C ILE A 199 -17.49 16.90 9.42
N MET A 200 -18.30 16.83 10.47
CA MET A 200 -18.83 18.01 11.17
C MET A 200 -17.71 18.88 11.76
N ALA A 201 -16.71 18.25 12.38
CA ALA A 201 -15.56 18.97 12.94
C ALA A 201 -14.77 19.70 11.83
N VAL A 202 -14.49 19.02 10.72
CA VAL A 202 -13.75 19.59 9.58
C VAL A 202 -14.55 20.69 8.87
N VAL A 203 -15.86 20.55 8.72
CA VAL A 203 -16.73 21.59 8.12
C VAL A 203 -16.70 22.88 8.96
N LYS A 204 -16.78 22.76 10.30
CA LYS A 204 -16.75 23.89 11.24
C LYS A 204 -15.35 24.51 11.39
N ALA A 205 -14.30 23.87 10.92
CA ALA A 205 -12.93 24.39 11.02
C ALA A 205 -12.80 25.76 10.31
N LYS A 206 -12.04 26.68 10.90
CA LYS A 206 -11.86 28.05 10.38
C LYS A 206 -11.05 28.05 9.08
N ASP A 207 -9.98 27.26 9.05
CA ASP A 207 -9.00 27.17 7.98
C ASP A 207 -8.39 25.76 7.90
N ASN A 208 -7.43 25.56 6.98
CA ASN A 208 -6.77 24.25 6.84
C ASN A 208 -5.81 23.91 8.01
N ASP A 209 -5.30 24.89 8.74
CA ASP A 209 -4.46 24.62 9.91
C ASP A 209 -5.30 24.01 11.03
N HIS A 210 -6.51 24.54 11.21
CA HIS A 210 -7.48 23.94 12.14
C HIS A 210 -7.95 22.54 11.66
N VAL A 211 -8.17 22.33 10.34
CA VAL A 211 -8.47 21.01 9.78
C VAL A 211 -7.31 20.02 10.04
N LYS A 212 -6.08 20.47 9.89
CA LYS A 212 -4.89 19.66 10.15
C LYS A 212 -4.83 19.22 11.61
N GLN A 213 -5.13 20.12 12.55
CA GLN A 213 -5.18 19.81 13.97
C GLN A 213 -6.25 18.75 14.28
N ILE A 214 -7.47 18.93 13.76
CA ILE A 214 -8.57 17.95 13.88
C ILE A 214 -8.14 16.58 13.34
N GLY A 215 -7.52 16.55 12.16
CA GLY A 215 -7.07 15.31 11.57
C GLY A 215 -5.96 14.60 12.34
N ILE A 216 -5.05 15.36 12.97
CA ILE A 216 -4.02 14.81 13.86
C ILE A 216 -4.67 14.21 15.11
N GLU A 217 -5.57 14.93 15.77
CA GLU A 217 -6.26 14.47 16.99
C GLU A 217 -7.09 13.21 16.71
N TRP A 218 -7.82 13.18 15.61
CA TRP A 218 -8.56 12.00 15.17
C TRP A 218 -7.66 10.79 14.95
N CYS A 219 -6.60 10.98 14.18
CA CYS A 219 -5.65 9.92 13.85
C CYS A 219 -4.91 9.43 15.11
N LEU A 220 -4.57 10.32 16.04
CA LEU A 220 -3.98 9.99 17.34
C LEU A 220 -4.93 9.12 18.18
N GLN A 221 -6.23 9.47 18.22
CA GLN A 221 -7.22 8.69 18.95
C GLN A 221 -7.36 7.28 18.32
N GLN A 222 -7.49 7.19 16.98
CA GLN A 222 -7.50 5.90 16.29
C GLN A 222 -6.25 5.07 16.63
N SER A 223 -5.07 5.69 16.59
CA SER A 223 -3.79 5.01 16.88
C SER A 223 -3.75 4.45 18.30
N LYS A 224 -4.20 5.23 19.29
CA LYS A 224 -4.27 4.78 20.70
C LYS A 224 -5.19 3.58 20.89
N GLU A 225 -6.35 3.59 20.26
CA GLU A 225 -7.31 2.50 20.33
C GLU A 225 -6.76 1.23 19.68
N LEU A 226 -6.11 1.34 18.50
CA LEU A 226 -5.51 0.22 17.81
C LEU A 226 -4.35 -0.39 18.61
N VAL A 227 -3.48 0.43 19.19
CA VAL A 227 -2.41 -0.04 20.09
C VAL A 227 -2.98 -0.69 21.35
N ALA A 228 -4.00 -0.10 21.97
CA ALA A 228 -4.67 -0.69 23.12
C ALA A 228 -5.35 -2.03 22.81
N ALA A 229 -5.79 -2.23 21.56
CA ALA A 229 -6.31 -3.51 21.06
C ALA A 229 -5.21 -4.54 20.73
N GLY A 230 -3.93 -4.22 20.97
CA GLY A 230 -2.81 -5.14 20.82
C GLY A 230 -2.16 -5.15 19.44
N LEU A 231 -2.39 -4.13 18.60
CA LEU A 231 -1.74 -4.02 17.31
C LEU A 231 -0.34 -3.39 17.46
N PRO A 232 0.74 -4.13 17.18
CA PRO A 232 2.11 -3.66 17.47
C PRO A 232 2.67 -2.72 16.41
N VAL A 233 2.05 -2.64 15.22
CA VAL A 233 2.53 -1.89 14.06
C VAL A 233 1.39 -1.09 13.45
N LEU A 234 1.65 0.19 13.16
CA LEU A 234 0.75 1.10 12.45
C LEU A 234 1.45 1.65 11.21
N HIS A 235 0.73 1.73 10.10
CA HIS A 235 1.20 2.34 8.85
C HIS A 235 0.57 3.72 8.65
N TYR A 236 1.36 4.75 8.38
CA TYR A 236 0.86 6.12 8.16
C TYR A 236 1.10 6.60 6.74
N TYR A 237 0.03 7.01 6.06
CA TYR A 237 0.07 7.64 4.73
C TYR A 237 0.46 9.12 4.84
N SER A 238 1.75 9.43 4.95
CA SER A 238 2.27 10.79 5.13
C SER A 238 2.18 11.66 3.88
N MET A 239 2.10 11.07 2.69
CA MET A 239 2.12 11.74 1.38
C MET A 239 3.32 12.70 1.23
N GLY A 240 4.48 12.33 1.78
CA GLY A 240 5.70 13.12 1.76
C GLY A 240 5.71 14.32 2.73
N LYS A 241 4.73 14.38 3.68
CA LYS A 241 4.65 15.41 4.73
C LYS A 241 4.74 14.74 6.09
N ALA A 242 5.94 14.72 6.66
CA ALA A 242 6.20 14.04 7.93
C ALA A 242 5.62 14.77 9.15
N GLU A 243 5.37 16.08 9.07
CA GLU A 243 4.98 16.92 10.22
C GLU A 243 3.70 16.43 10.91
N ASN A 244 2.70 15.96 10.12
CA ASN A 244 1.45 15.48 10.69
C ASN A 244 1.65 14.14 11.43
N VAL A 245 2.49 13.26 10.88
CA VAL A 245 2.79 11.96 11.51
C VAL A 245 3.67 12.13 12.74
N LYS A 246 4.59 13.11 12.72
CA LYS A 246 5.42 13.44 13.90
C LYS A 246 4.60 13.96 15.09
N ALA A 247 3.43 14.54 14.82
CA ALA A 247 2.55 15.08 15.85
C ALA A 247 1.56 14.04 16.43
N ILE A 248 1.49 12.84 15.84
CA ILE A 248 0.73 11.68 16.31
C ILE A 248 1.62 10.80 17.19
#